data_c8c0d7a8c1a16657f478cc53608a9606
#
_entry.id   c8c0d7a8c1a16657f478cc53608a9606
#
_cell.length_a   1.000
_cell.length_b   1.000
_cell.length_c   1.000
_cell.angle_alpha   90.00
_cell.angle_beta   90.00
_cell.angle_gamma   90.00
#
_symmetry.space_group_name_H-M   'P 1'
#
loop_
_entity.id
_entity.type
_entity.pdbx_description
1 polymer ?
#
loop_
_entity_poly.entity_id
_entity_poly.type
_entity_poly.pdbx_seq_one_letter_code
_entity_poly.pdbx_strand_id
1 'polypeptide(L)'
;AYQTNDATKVEEGSFPTDKVDGWDFAGKDYSGEDDVPLPDGDPLDRSGYGHGTHVAGIVAGVGVTKKGRPYDGDYFAGLDYSEFLLGPGVAPKAKLFALKIFGDKALNSTNLVLDALEWCADPNADNDFADRMDVVNLSLGSTLGLEEKHEAEAEVFTNLTRLGSVVVSGAGNSNNNNFYLVAAPGVEHSVIAVGSAKLDGTVYRMAAHSARGPSSPYSLLKPEITAPGELIQSARMGTGTGGAWFNGTSLAVPHVSGAAALAKQAHPGWSATE
;
A
#
# COMPACT_ATOMS: atom_id res chain seq x y z
N ALA A 1 11.63 8.00 -4.43
CA ALA A 1 11.44 8.18 -5.49
C ALA A 1 11.91 9.52 -5.88
N TYR A 2 12.14 10.28 -6.34
CA TYR A 2 11.90 11.60 -6.82
C TYR A 2 13.20 12.37 -6.88
N GLN A 3 13.54 12.73 -8.07
CA GLN A 3 14.83 13.32 -8.37
C GLN A 3 15.04 14.62 -7.61
N THR A 4 14.00 15.39 -7.33
CA THR A 4 14.15 16.61 -6.53
C THR A 4 13.29 16.67 -5.28
N ASN A 5 12.23 15.87 -5.18
CA ASN A 5 11.24 15.93 -4.08
C ASN A 5 10.72 17.35 -3.80
N ASP A 6 10.69 18.18 -4.79
CA ASP A 6 10.18 19.53 -4.68
C ASP A 6 8.69 19.54 -5.04
N ALA A 7 7.84 19.55 -4.02
CA ALA A 7 6.38 19.54 -4.19
C ALA A 7 5.85 20.72 -5.03
N THR A 8 6.68 21.73 -5.30
CA THR A 8 6.32 22.87 -6.15
C THR A 8 6.67 22.64 -7.61
N LYS A 9 7.44 21.57 -7.91
CA LYS A 9 7.84 21.21 -9.26
C LYS A 9 7.14 19.91 -9.65
N VAL A 10 6.31 20.01 -10.66
CA VAL A 10 5.79 18.86 -11.38
C VAL A 10 6.95 18.33 -12.23
N GLU A 11 7.47 17.18 -11.86
CA GLU A 11 8.55 16.51 -12.59
C GLU A 11 7.94 15.55 -13.60
N GLU A 12 7.28 16.10 -14.62
CA GLU A 12 6.76 15.28 -15.72
C GLU A 12 7.90 14.48 -16.35
N GLY A 13 7.70 13.18 -16.58
CA GLY A 13 8.70 12.28 -17.12
C GLY A 13 9.81 11.88 -16.15
N SER A 14 9.58 12.00 -14.83
CA SER A 14 10.54 11.51 -13.82
C SER A 14 10.49 9.99 -13.61
N PHE A 15 9.48 9.32 -14.11
CA PHE A 15 9.33 7.86 -14.09
C PHE A 15 9.61 7.24 -15.48
N PRO A 16 10.08 5.98 -15.53
CA PRO A 16 10.47 5.14 -14.40
C PRO A 16 11.82 5.55 -13.79
N THR A 17 12.00 5.18 -12.52
CA THR A 17 13.33 5.17 -11.86
C THR A 17 13.77 3.73 -11.62
N ASP A 18 15.04 3.52 -11.22
CA ASP A 18 15.53 2.17 -10.84
C ASP A 18 14.70 1.54 -9.70
N LYS A 19 14.06 2.37 -8.88
CA LYS A 19 13.33 1.93 -7.69
C LYS A 19 11.83 1.92 -7.86
N VAL A 20 11.28 2.90 -8.57
CA VAL A 20 9.83 3.11 -8.70
C VAL A 20 9.48 3.27 -10.16
N ASP A 21 8.50 2.53 -10.58
CA ASP A 21 7.82 2.58 -11.86
C ASP A 21 6.30 2.69 -11.60
N GLY A 22 5.47 2.67 -12.60
CA GLY A 22 4.02 2.62 -12.42
C GLY A 22 3.24 3.41 -13.45
N TRP A 23 1.99 3.72 -13.07
CA TRP A 23 1.05 4.38 -13.97
C TRP A 23 0.09 5.28 -13.20
N ASP A 24 -0.19 6.47 -13.71
CA ASP A 24 -1.26 7.34 -13.22
C ASP A 24 -2.54 7.06 -14.02
N PHE A 25 -3.52 6.40 -13.42
CA PHE A 25 -4.82 6.13 -14.03
C PHE A 25 -5.75 7.35 -13.95
N ALA A 26 -5.53 8.22 -13.00
CA ALA A 26 -6.42 9.34 -12.69
C ALA A 26 -6.06 10.64 -13.43
N GLY A 27 -4.79 10.96 -13.48
CA GLY A 27 -4.32 12.29 -13.84
C GLY A 27 -4.58 13.33 -12.75
N LYS A 28 -3.95 14.49 -12.86
CA LYS A 28 -3.94 15.52 -11.81
C LYS A 28 -5.30 16.13 -11.49
N ASP A 29 -6.16 16.24 -12.48
CA ASP A 29 -7.43 16.98 -12.37
C ASP A 29 -8.63 16.08 -12.04
N TYR A 30 -8.46 14.77 -12.05
CA TYR A 30 -9.52 13.81 -11.76
C TYR A 30 -10.09 14.02 -10.35
N SER A 31 -11.39 14.20 -10.23
CA SER A 31 -12.09 14.50 -8.97
C SER A 31 -13.04 13.39 -8.51
N GLY A 32 -13.19 12.31 -9.27
CA GLY A 32 -14.05 11.17 -8.94
C GLY A 32 -14.84 10.65 -10.14
N GLU A 33 -15.89 9.87 -9.85
CA GLU A 33 -16.63 9.06 -10.81
C GLU A 33 -17.25 9.82 -11.99
N ASP A 34 -17.56 11.12 -11.79
CA ASP A 34 -18.19 11.95 -12.82
C ASP A 34 -17.16 12.61 -13.77
N ASP A 35 -15.88 12.45 -13.50
CA ASP A 35 -14.81 13.04 -14.30
C ASP A 35 -14.21 12.04 -15.28
N VAL A 36 -13.65 12.57 -16.37
CA VAL A 36 -12.88 11.77 -17.33
C VAL A 36 -11.43 11.70 -16.84
N PRO A 37 -10.89 10.53 -16.54
CA PRO A 37 -9.49 10.38 -16.18
C PRO A 37 -8.58 10.72 -17.37
N LEU A 38 -7.40 11.24 -17.07
CA LEU A 38 -6.35 11.54 -18.04
C LEU A 38 -5.08 10.76 -17.67
N PRO A 39 -5.03 9.45 -18.00
CA PRO A 39 -3.92 8.59 -17.61
C PRO A 39 -2.59 9.02 -18.23
N ASP A 40 -1.49 8.83 -17.47
CA ASP A 40 -0.14 9.03 -17.98
C ASP A 40 0.89 8.14 -17.25
N GLY A 41 2.14 8.19 -17.68
CA GLY A 41 3.24 7.41 -17.11
C GLY A 41 3.90 8.06 -15.89
N ASP A 42 3.30 9.04 -15.25
CA ASP A 42 3.91 9.83 -14.17
C ASP A 42 3.07 9.77 -12.86
N PRO A 43 3.09 8.63 -12.12
CA PRO A 43 2.27 8.43 -10.93
C PRO A 43 2.76 9.23 -9.72
N LEU A 44 2.99 10.53 -9.90
CA LEU A 44 3.43 11.44 -8.84
C LEU A 44 2.34 11.63 -7.77
N ASP A 45 2.72 11.38 -6.54
CA ASP A 45 1.91 11.72 -5.37
C ASP A 45 1.98 13.24 -5.13
N ARG A 46 0.92 13.94 -5.52
CA ARG A 46 0.81 15.41 -5.44
C ARG A 46 -0.25 15.88 -4.46
N SER A 47 -1.06 14.96 -3.94
CA SER A 47 -2.11 15.29 -2.98
C SER A 47 -1.53 15.72 -1.63
N GLY A 48 -2.19 16.66 -0.95
CA GLY A 48 -1.67 17.33 0.24
C GLY A 48 -1.25 16.46 1.43
N TYR A 49 -1.56 15.17 1.40
CA TYR A 49 -1.19 14.23 2.46
C TYR A 49 0.07 13.41 2.17
N GLY A 50 0.41 13.17 0.91
CA GLY A 50 1.52 12.28 0.57
C GLY A 50 1.33 10.85 1.10
N HIS A 51 0.08 10.36 1.12
CA HIS A 51 -0.27 9.06 1.70
C HIS A 51 0.42 7.91 0.94
N GLY A 52 0.36 7.91 -0.40
CA GLY A 52 1.02 6.91 -1.23
C GLY A 52 2.53 6.88 -1.03
N THR A 53 3.17 8.07 -0.96
CA THR A 53 4.60 8.20 -0.66
C THR A 53 4.95 7.60 0.71
N HIS A 54 4.13 7.86 1.72
CA HIS A 54 4.34 7.33 3.07
C HIS A 54 4.21 5.81 3.09
N VAL A 55 3.18 5.26 2.47
CA VAL A 55 2.94 3.81 2.32
C VAL A 55 4.11 3.15 1.59
N ALA A 56 4.53 3.69 0.44
CA ALA A 56 5.66 3.19 -0.33
C ALA A 56 6.96 3.15 0.49
N GLY A 57 7.18 4.16 1.34
CA GLY A 57 8.31 4.22 2.25
C GLY A 57 8.31 3.09 3.29
N ILE A 58 7.13 2.68 3.80
CA ILE A 58 7.02 1.55 4.74
C ILE A 58 7.30 0.22 4.03
N VAL A 59 6.78 0.04 2.81
CA VAL A 59 7.05 -1.20 2.04
C VAL A 59 8.53 -1.33 1.75
N ALA A 60 9.12 -0.32 1.09
CA ALA A 60 10.43 -0.49 0.45
C ALA A 60 11.32 0.77 0.45
N GLY A 61 11.11 1.72 1.35
CA GLY A 61 12.03 2.86 1.51
C GLY A 61 13.46 2.40 1.80
N VAL A 62 14.44 3.05 1.21
CA VAL A 62 15.85 2.71 1.43
C VAL A 62 16.38 3.17 2.80
N GLY A 63 15.64 4.06 3.47
CA GLY A 63 16.07 4.70 4.70
C GLY A 63 16.91 5.97 4.45
N VAL A 64 16.96 6.81 5.47
CA VAL A 64 17.75 8.07 5.46
C VAL A 64 18.63 8.09 6.69
N THR A 65 19.93 8.19 6.47
CA THR A 65 20.93 8.24 7.54
C THR A 65 20.86 9.58 8.31
N LYS A 66 21.43 9.65 9.50
CA LYS A 66 21.59 10.90 10.27
C LYS A 66 22.30 12.03 9.52
N LYS A 67 23.05 11.68 8.46
CA LYS A 67 23.69 12.67 7.57
C LYS A 67 22.72 13.24 6.52
N GLY A 68 21.43 12.86 6.54
CA GLY A 68 20.43 13.33 5.60
C GLY A 68 20.58 12.74 4.18
N ARG A 69 21.20 11.59 4.03
CA ARG A 69 21.42 10.91 2.75
C ARG A 69 20.67 9.59 2.70
N PRO A 70 20.17 9.18 1.53
CA PRO A 70 19.67 7.82 1.34
C PRO A 70 20.71 6.80 1.78
N TYR A 71 20.26 5.72 2.41
CA TYR A 71 21.14 4.63 2.77
C TYR A 71 21.47 3.77 1.54
N ASP A 72 22.73 3.47 1.35
CA ASP A 72 23.29 2.73 0.21
C ASP A 72 24.06 1.46 0.63
N GLY A 73 24.02 1.11 1.93
CA GLY A 73 24.67 -0.09 2.46
C GLY A 73 23.81 -1.36 2.40
N ASP A 74 24.34 -2.41 2.98
CA ASP A 74 23.65 -3.70 3.07
C ASP A 74 22.61 -3.71 4.19
N TYR A 75 21.48 -4.38 3.92
CA TYR A 75 20.41 -4.60 4.90
C TYR A 75 20.59 -5.98 5.53
N PHE A 76 20.69 -6.01 6.87
CA PHE A 76 20.89 -7.25 7.64
C PHE A 76 20.25 -7.10 9.03
N ALA A 77 20.03 -8.22 9.72
CA ALA A 77 19.34 -8.25 11.00
C ALA A 77 20.01 -7.46 12.16
N GLY A 78 21.29 -7.12 12.01
CA GLY A 78 22.07 -6.35 13.02
C GLY A 78 22.26 -4.87 12.65
N LEU A 79 21.47 -4.34 11.72
CA LEU A 79 21.59 -2.94 11.32
C LEU A 79 21.28 -2.02 12.50
N ASP A 80 22.15 -1.05 12.74
CA ASP A 80 21.96 -0.06 13.82
C ASP A 80 20.98 1.03 13.39
N TYR A 81 19.72 0.87 13.77
CA TYR A 81 18.67 1.83 13.46
C TYR A 81 18.87 3.18 14.12
N SER A 82 19.74 3.28 15.15
CA SER A 82 20.07 4.58 15.76
C SER A 82 20.82 5.51 14.81
N GLU A 83 21.41 5.00 13.74
CA GLU A 83 22.11 5.79 12.73
C GLU A 83 21.19 6.39 11.66
N PHE A 84 19.88 6.16 11.75
CA PHE A 84 18.88 6.65 10.80
C PHE A 84 18.06 7.81 11.35
N LEU A 85 17.77 8.79 10.49
CA LEU A 85 16.68 9.77 10.68
C LEU A 85 15.34 9.15 10.31
N LEU A 86 15.35 8.29 9.30
CA LEU A 86 14.21 7.55 8.81
C LEU A 86 14.67 6.13 8.48
N GLY A 87 14.17 5.15 9.19
CA GLY A 87 14.52 3.75 8.99
C GLY A 87 14.16 3.26 7.58
N PRO A 88 14.83 2.21 7.09
CA PRO A 88 14.41 1.54 5.86
C PRO A 88 13.03 0.90 6.01
N GLY A 89 12.36 0.71 4.89
CA GLY A 89 11.13 -0.09 4.80
C GLY A 89 11.38 -1.57 5.06
N VAL A 90 10.29 -2.34 5.09
CA VAL A 90 10.36 -3.78 5.41
C VAL A 90 11.11 -4.58 4.34
N ALA A 91 10.91 -4.25 3.07
CA ALA A 91 11.56 -4.88 1.91
C ALA A 91 12.35 -3.83 1.08
N PRO A 92 13.44 -3.27 1.61
CA PRO A 92 14.07 -2.08 1.00
C PRO A 92 14.70 -2.33 -0.38
N LYS A 93 14.89 -3.56 -0.79
CA LYS A 93 15.38 -3.92 -2.14
C LYS A 93 14.25 -4.24 -3.13
N ALA A 94 12.99 -4.33 -2.70
CA ALA A 94 11.88 -4.57 -3.61
C ALA A 94 11.70 -3.39 -4.60
N LYS A 95 11.42 -3.68 -5.87
CA LYS A 95 10.96 -2.68 -6.85
C LYS A 95 9.52 -2.32 -6.53
N LEU A 96 9.17 -1.06 -6.69
CA LEU A 96 7.82 -0.56 -6.48
C LEU A 96 7.18 -0.18 -7.81
N PHE A 97 5.89 -0.48 -7.93
CA PHE A 97 5.04 0.02 -8.99
C PHE A 97 3.94 0.87 -8.35
N ALA A 98 4.01 2.17 -8.56
CA ALA A 98 3.03 3.12 -8.05
C ALA A 98 1.86 3.20 -9.02
N LEU A 99 0.68 2.79 -8.56
CA LEU A 99 -0.55 2.86 -9.35
C LEU A 99 -1.44 3.94 -8.75
N LYS A 100 -1.44 5.11 -9.37
CA LYS A 100 -2.18 6.27 -8.87
C LYS A 100 -3.60 6.24 -9.42
N ILE A 101 -4.56 6.08 -8.52
CA ILE A 101 -5.99 5.98 -8.83
C ILE A 101 -6.82 7.16 -8.31
N PHE A 102 -6.20 8.08 -7.61
CA PHE A 102 -6.81 9.32 -7.12
C PHE A 102 -6.14 10.52 -7.74
N GLY A 103 -6.93 11.49 -8.17
CA GLY A 103 -6.42 12.79 -8.61
C GLY A 103 -5.89 13.63 -7.44
N ASP A 104 -5.25 14.75 -7.77
CA ASP A 104 -4.65 15.64 -6.76
C ASP A 104 -5.69 16.39 -5.93
N LYS A 105 -6.93 16.48 -6.41
CA LYS A 105 -8.02 17.27 -5.80
C LYS A 105 -8.99 16.44 -4.96
N ALA A 106 -9.04 15.13 -5.13
CA ALA A 106 -10.02 14.29 -4.46
C ALA A 106 -9.41 12.98 -3.94
N LEU A 107 -9.68 12.70 -2.67
CA LEU A 107 -9.38 11.41 -2.02
C LEU A 107 -10.65 10.53 -1.93
N ASN A 108 -11.62 10.78 -2.79
CA ASN A 108 -12.93 10.16 -2.73
C ASN A 108 -13.00 8.96 -3.68
N SER A 109 -14.17 8.35 -3.74
CA SER A 109 -14.50 7.19 -4.56
C SER A 109 -13.91 7.23 -5.97
N THR A 110 -13.45 6.09 -6.44
CA THR A 110 -12.92 5.92 -7.79
C THR A 110 -13.25 4.53 -8.31
N ASN A 111 -13.59 4.44 -9.59
CA ASN A 111 -13.75 3.16 -10.30
C ASN A 111 -12.42 2.64 -10.87
N LEU A 112 -11.36 3.44 -10.78
CA LEU A 112 -10.04 3.12 -11.35
C LEU A 112 -9.29 2.02 -10.59
N VAL A 113 -9.85 1.54 -9.48
CA VAL A 113 -9.29 0.40 -8.73
C VAL A 113 -9.23 -0.85 -9.60
N LEU A 114 -10.30 -1.12 -10.36
CA LEU A 114 -10.34 -2.29 -11.24
C LEU A 114 -9.28 -2.23 -12.33
N ASP A 115 -9.14 -1.10 -13.00
CA ASP A 115 -8.13 -0.89 -14.04
C ASP A 115 -6.71 -1.10 -13.47
N ALA A 116 -6.45 -0.59 -12.26
CA ALA A 116 -5.17 -0.77 -11.59
C ALA A 116 -4.92 -2.23 -11.17
N LEU A 117 -5.95 -2.96 -10.77
CA LEU A 117 -5.85 -4.39 -10.44
C LEU A 117 -5.62 -5.26 -11.67
N GLU A 118 -6.28 -4.96 -12.78
CA GLU A 118 -6.04 -5.61 -14.06
C GLU A 118 -4.60 -5.37 -14.53
N TRP A 119 -4.11 -4.14 -14.41
CA TRP A 119 -2.71 -3.81 -14.67
C TRP A 119 -1.75 -4.63 -13.79
N CYS A 120 -2.10 -4.90 -12.54
CA CYS A 120 -1.28 -5.75 -11.66
C CYS A 120 -1.13 -7.19 -12.18
N ALA A 121 -2.09 -7.68 -12.95
CA ALA A 121 -2.05 -9.02 -13.54
C ALA A 121 -1.23 -9.07 -14.83
N ASP A 122 -1.26 -8.01 -15.64
CA ASP A 122 -0.63 -7.94 -16.96
C ASP A 122 -0.21 -6.48 -17.26
N PRO A 123 0.93 -6.04 -16.72
CA PRO A 123 1.36 -4.64 -16.83
C PRO A 123 1.63 -4.16 -18.25
N ASN A 124 1.96 -5.06 -19.17
CA ASN A 124 2.30 -4.74 -20.54
C ASN A 124 1.19 -5.10 -21.55
N ALA A 125 0.09 -5.69 -21.07
CA ALA A 125 -1.09 -6.09 -21.84
C ALA A 125 -0.78 -7.07 -23.00
N ASP A 126 0.18 -7.99 -22.77
CA ASP A 126 0.55 -9.00 -23.79
C ASP A 126 -0.11 -10.37 -23.59
N ASN A 127 -0.92 -10.51 -22.54
CA ASN A 127 -1.60 -11.73 -22.09
C ASN A 127 -0.63 -12.83 -21.59
N ASP A 128 0.61 -12.47 -21.26
CA ASP A 128 1.53 -13.31 -20.50
C ASP A 128 1.65 -12.80 -19.06
N PHE A 129 1.04 -13.48 -18.14
CA PHE A 129 1.00 -13.09 -16.72
C PHE A 129 2.31 -13.40 -15.96
N ALA A 130 3.42 -13.64 -16.65
CA ALA A 130 4.71 -13.88 -16.03
C ALA A 130 5.28 -12.62 -15.35
N ASP A 131 4.90 -11.45 -15.82
CA ASP A 131 5.32 -10.13 -15.31
C ASP A 131 4.35 -9.51 -14.30
N ARG A 132 3.30 -10.25 -13.88
CA ARG A 132 2.36 -9.82 -12.85
C ARG A 132 3.05 -9.36 -11.58
N MET A 133 2.40 -8.51 -10.82
CA MET A 133 2.89 -8.08 -9.51
C MET A 133 2.91 -9.24 -8.50
N ASP A 134 4.01 -9.43 -7.79
CA ASP A 134 4.13 -10.44 -6.73
C ASP A 134 3.25 -10.11 -5.52
N VAL A 135 3.15 -8.84 -5.17
CA VAL A 135 2.37 -8.35 -4.01
C VAL A 135 1.63 -7.08 -4.40
N VAL A 136 0.34 -7.03 -4.11
CA VAL A 136 -0.52 -5.86 -4.30
C VAL A 136 -0.89 -5.28 -2.94
N ASN A 137 -0.51 -4.02 -2.71
CA ASN A 137 -0.80 -3.29 -1.48
C ASN A 137 -1.96 -2.32 -1.69
N LEU A 138 -3.06 -2.54 -0.99
CA LEU A 138 -4.26 -1.70 -1.03
C LEU A 138 -4.45 -0.98 0.30
N SER A 139 -3.72 0.13 0.49
CA SER A 139 -3.89 1.00 1.67
C SER A 139 -5.06 1.96 1.51
N LEU A 140 -6.17 1.46 1.00
CA LEU A 140 -7.42 2.15 0.72
C LEU A 140 -8.61 1.27 1.09
N GLY A 141 -9.80 1.79 1.04
CA GLY A 141 -11.01 1.01 1.24
C GLY A 141 -12.24 1.85 1.58
N SER A 142 -13.39 1.19 1.57
CA SER A 142 -14.66 1.77 1.99
C SER A 142 -14.76 1.94 3.52
N THR A 143 -15.83 2.59 3.96
CA THR A 143 -16.09 2.73 5.41
C THR A 143 -16.59 1.42 6.03
N LEU A 144 -17.31 0.62 5.24
CA LEU A 144 -17.86 -0.69 5.62
C LEU A 144 -17.90 -1.58 4.39
N GLY A 145 -17.34 -2.77 4.49
CA GLY A 145 -17.40 -3.78 3.44
C GLY A 145 -18.56 -4.75 3.64
N LEU A 146 -19.22 -5.06 2.53
CA LEU A 146 -20.17 -6.17 2.42
C LEU A 146 -19.69 -7.02 1.25
N GLU A 147 -19.34 -8.27 1.49
CA GLU A 147 -18.82 -9.20 0.48
C GLU A 147 -19.71 -9.30 -0.79
N GLU A 148 -21.03 -9.19 -0.62
CA GLU A 148 -21.98 -9.29 -1.74
C GLU A 148 -22.04 -8.04 -2.65
N LYS A 149 -21.43 -6.93 -2.26
CA LYS A 149 -21.52 -5.66 -3.03
C LYS A 149 -20.38 -5.44 -4.00
N HIS A 150 -19.35 -6.27 -3.92
CA HIS A 150 -18.09 -6.07 -4.63
C HIS A 150 -17.75 -7.29 -5.52
N GLU A 151 -18.76 -7.93 -6.13
CA GLU A 151 -18.58 -9.17 -6.91
C GLU A 151 -17.49 -9.05 -8.00
N ALA A 152 -17.47 -7.95 -8.75
CA ALA A 152 -16.45 -7.73 -9.79
C ALA A 152 -15.04 -7.60 -9.20
N GLU A 153 -14.88 -6.84 -8.12
CA GLU A 153 -13.60 -6.71 -7.42
C GLU A 153 -13.16 -8.04 -6.81
N ALA A 154 -14.09 -8.78 -6.17
CA ALA A 154 -13.83 -10.07 -5.57
C ALA A 154 -13.34 -11.11 -6.59
N GLU A 155 -13.88 -11.08 -7.81
CA GLU A 155 -13.41 -11.93 -8.91
C GLU A 155 -11.97 -11.57 -9.31
N VAL A 156 -11.65 -10.29 -9.45
CA VAL A 156 -10.30 -9.83 -9.78
C VAL A 156 -9.30 -10.21 -8.70
N PHE A 157 -9.62 -10.03 -7.40
CA PHE A 157 -8.75 -10.47 -6.30
C PHE A 157 -8.52 -11.98 -6.32
N THR A 158 -9.58 -12.75 -6.58
CA THR A 158 -9.46 -14.21 -6.69
C THR A 158 -8.55 -14.61 -7.85
N ASN A 159 -8.67 -13.94 -9.00
CA ASN A 159 -7.84 -14.21 -10.17
C ASN A 159 -6.37 -13.82 -9.93
N LEU A 160 -6.10 -12.65 -9.34
CA LEU A 160 -4.74 -12.25 -8.93
C LEU A 160 -4.11 -13.29 -8.00
N THR A 161 -4.86 -13.75 -6.99
CA THR A 161 -4.38 -14.77 -6.05
C THR A 161 -4.10 -16.11 -6.75
N ARG A 162 -4.93 -16.53 -7.70
CA ARG A 162 -4.70 -17.73 -8.52
C ARG A 162 -3.48 -17.60 -9.43
N LEU A 163 -3.21 -16.41 -9.94
CA LEU A 163 -1.99 -16.11 -10.70
C LEU A 163 -0.74 -16.10 -9.81
N GLY A 164 -0.88 -16.05 -8.49
CA GLY A 164 0.19 -16.08 -7.51
C GLY A 164 0.54 -14.73 -6.87
N SER A 165 -0.27 -13.69 -7.11
CA SER A 165 -0.12 -12.39 -6.44
C SER A 165 -0.70 -12.42 -5.03
N VAL A 166 0.03 -11.92 -4.04
CA VAL A 166 -0.49 -11.74 -2.67
C VAL A 166 -1.17 -10.39 -2.57
N VAL A 167 -2.48 -10.38 -2.28
CA VAL A 167 -3.25 -9.15 -2.15
C VAL A 167 -3.46 -8.81 -0.68
N VAL A 168 -3.05 -7.61 -0.27
CA VAL A 168 -3.07 -7.15 1.12
C VAL A 168 -3.85 -5.84 1.22
N SER A 169 -4.81 -5.75 2.14
CA SER A 169 -5.63 -4.56 2.36
C SER A 169 -5.84 -4.23 3.82
N GLY A 170 -6.25 -3.00 4.10
CA GLY A 170 -6.59 -2.55 5.46
C GLY A 170 -7.93 -3.10 5.94
N ALA A 171 -8.01 -3.43 7.23
CA ALA A 171 -9.28 -3.79 7.84
C ALA A 171 -10.25 -2.60 7.96
N GLY A 172 -9.75 -1.36 7.83
CA GLY A 172 -10.52 -0.14 7.96
C GLY A 172 -10.30 0.60 9.27
N ASN A 173 -10.73 1.87 9.31
CA ASN A 173 -10.51 2.80 10.42
C ASN A 173 -11.82 3.26 11.06
N SER A 174 -12.68 2.32 11.44
CA SER A 174 -14.04 2.57 11.90
C SER A 174 -14.19 3.27 13.26
N ASN A 175 -13.12 3.46 14.01
CA ASN A 175 -13.02 4.25 15.27
C ASN A 175 -13.91 3.85 16.45
N ASN A 176 -14.66 2.73 16.40
CA ASN A 176 -15.72 2.51 17.40
C ASN A 176 -15.55 1.29 18.30
N ASN A 177 -14.42 0.59 18.22
CA ASN A 177 -14.24 -0.69 18.96
C ASN A 177 -15.37 -1.72 18.71
N ASN A 178 -16.22 -1.52 17.73
CA ASN A 178 -17.31 -2.41 17.37
C ASN A 178 -16.83 -3.53 16.46
N PHE A 179 -17.56 -4.65 16.52
CA PHE A 179 -17.34 -5.80 15.64
C PHE A 179 -18.13 -5.65 14.34
N TYR A 180 -17.82 -6.49 13.34
CA TYR A 180 -18.46 -6.53 12.01
C TYR A 180 -18.25 -5.24 11.19
N LEU A 181 -17.12 -4.56 11.37
CA LEU A 181 -16.82 -3.29 10.70
C LEU A 181 -15.61 -3.36 9.75
N VAL A 182 -15.27 -4.56 9.28
CA VAL A 182 -14.18 -4.68 8.31
C VAL A 182 -14.59 -4.03 6.99
N ALA A 183 -13.70 -3.21 6.45
CA ALA A 183 -13.90 -2.46 5.22
C ALA A 183 -13.64 -3.33 3.98
N ALA A 184 -14.27 -3.02 2.84
CA ALA A 184 -13.81 -3.53 1.56
C ALA A 184 -12.53 -2.78 1.12
N PRO A 185 -11.56 -3.44 0.46
CA PRO A 185 -11.61 -4.85 0.04
C PRO A 185 -11.14 -5.85 1.11
N GLY A 186 -10.85 -5.44 2.33
CA GLY A 186 -10.40 -6.33 3.41
C GLY A 186 -11.40 -7.43 3.80
N VAL A 187 -12.70 -7.28 3.50
CA VAL A 187 -13.70 -8.32 3.72
C VAL A 187 -13.55 -9.51 2.78
N GLU A 188 -12.94 -9.32 1.62
CA GLU A 188 -12.86 -10.32 0.56
C GLU A 188 -12.03 -11.53 0.98
N HIS A 189 -12.47 -12.72 0.56
CA HIS A 189 -11.86 -13.99 0.96
C HIS A 189 -10.41 -14.12 0.48
N SER A 190 -10.11 -13.65 -0.72
CA SER A 190 -8.80 -13.74 -1.37
C SER A 190 -7.84 -12.62 -0.96
N VAL A 191 -8.24 -11.74 -0.04
CA VAL A 191 -7.46 -10.58 0.41
C VAL A 191 -7.04 -10.77 1.85
N ILE A 192 -5.78 -10.54 2.16
CA ILE A 192 -5.27 -10.51 3.53
C ILE A 192 -5.65 -9.15 4.16
N ALA A 193 -6.60 -9.15 5.07
CA ALA A 193 -6.97 -7.97 5.83
C ALA A 193 -5.99 -7.72 6.98
N VAL A 194 -5.54 -6.47 7.11
CA VAL A 194 -4.57 -6.08 8.14
C VAL A 194 -5.18 -5.10 9.12
N GLY A 195 -5.24 -5.49 10.39
CA GLY A 195 -5.60 -4.60 11.48
C GLY A 195 -4.42 -3.75 11.93
N SER A 196 -4.71 -2.58 12.49
CA SER A 196 -3.70 -1.69 13.07
C SER A 196 -3.41 -2.03 14.53
N ALA A 197 -2.14 -2.21 14.86
CA ALA A 197 -1.66 -2.36 16.22
C ALA A 197 -0.87 -1.12 16.65
N LYS A 198 -0.89 -0.85 17.97
CA LYS A 198 -0.02 0.12 18.63
C LYS A 198 0.87 -0.56 19.66
N LEU A 199 2.02 0.01 19.88
CA LEU A 199 2.88 -0.38 21.00
C LEU A 199 2.44 0.34 22.28
N ASP A 200 2.09 -0.43 23.30
CA ASP A 200 1.74 0.06 24.64
C ASP A 200 2.75 -0.50 25.66
N GLY A 201 3.75 0.30 25.99
CA GLY A 201 4.92 -0.18 26.73
C GLY A 201 5.71 -1.21 25.95
N THR A 202 5.65 -2.47 26.34
CA THR A 202 6.33 -3.59 25.65
C THR A 202 5.35 -4.54 24.95
N VAL A 203 4.06 -4.22 24.92
CA VAL A 203 3.01 -5.10 24.39
C VAL A 203 2.31 -4.42 23.22
N TYR A 204 2.13 -5.16 22.14
CA TYR A 204 1.28 -4.70 21.04
C TYR A 204 -0.19 -4.95 21.37
N ARG A 205 -1.02 -3.93 21.14
CA ARG A 205 -2.48 -3.98 21.28
C ARG A 205 -3.13 -3.49 20.00
N MET A 206 -4.33 -3.98 19.73
CA MET A 206 -5.15 -3.44 18.65
C MET A 206 -5.37 -1.94 18.86
N ALA A 207 -5.04 -1.12 17.89
CA ALA A 207 -5.30 0.32 17.93
C ALA A 207 -6.81 0.60 17.99
N ALA A 208 -7.22 1.66 18.70
CA ALA A 208 -8.63 1.97 18.89
C ALA A 208 -9.37 2.27 17.56
N HIS A 209 -8.67 2.84 16.59
CA HIS A 209 -9.24 3.14 15.27
C HIS A 209 -9.37 1.91 14.38
N SER A 210 -8.68 0.80 14.66
CA SER A 210 -8.71 -0.37 13.79
C SER A 210 -10.08 -1.01 13.78
N ALA A 211 -10.61 -1.29 12.60
CA ALA A 211 -11.80 -2.10 12.45
C ALA A 211 -11.56 -3.52 12.95
N ARG A 212 -12.64 -4.15 13.38
CA ARG A 212 -12.66 -5.50 13.93
C ARG A 212 -13.70 -6.34 13.21
N GLY A 213 -13.32 -7.59 13.00
CA GLY A 213 -14.21 -8.61 12.47
C GLY A 213 -15.21 -9.17 13.47
N PRO A 214 -15.85 -10.27 13.12
CA PRO A 214 -15.74 -10.93 11.83
C PRO A 214 -16.27 -10.09 10.65
N SER A 215 -16.08 -10.55 9.41
CA SER A 215 -16.66 -9.88 8.23
C SER A 215 -18.17 -10.01 8.17
N SER A 216 -18.82 -9.21 7.35
CA SER A 216 -20.27 -9.27 7.14
C SER A 216 -20.55 -9.57 5.64
N PRO A 217 -21.50 -10.43 5.29
CA PRO A 217 -22.44 -11.15 6.17
C PRO A 217 -21.93 -12.53 6.66
N TYR A 218 -20.90 -13.11 6.05
CA TYR A 218 -20.54 -14.53 6.23
C TYR A 218 -19.72 -14.83 7.48
N SER A 219 -19.40 -13.83 8.28
CA SER A 219 -18.67 -13.98 9.56
C SER A 219 -17.31 -14.65 9.42
N LEU A 220 -16.58 -14.37 8.34
CA LEU A 220 -15.21 -14.83 8.17
C LEU A 220 -14.31 -14.23 9.26
N LEU A 221 -13.29 -14.96 9.64
CA LEU A 221 -12.28 -14.47 10.56
C LEU A 221 -11.45 -13.37 9.87
N LYS A 222 -11.72 -12.14 10.21
CA LYS A 222 -11.06 -10.93 9.73
C LYS A 222 -10.75 -9.98 10.90
N PRO A 223 -9.69 -9.17 10.87
CA PRO A 223 -8.55 -9.30 9.96
C PRO A 223 -7.73 -10.56 10.26
N GLU A 224 -7.04 -11.09 9.28
CA GLU A 224 -6.19 -12.27 9.43
C GLU A 224 -4.96 -11.99 10.27
N ILE A 225 -4.45 -10.77 10.19
CA ILE A 225 -3.22 -10.35 10.86
C ILE A 225 -3.31 -8.90 11.34
N THR A 226 -2.45 -8.52 12.26
CA THR A 226 -2.24 -7.13 12.66
C THR A 226 -0.78 -6.75 12.48
N ALA A 227 -0.53 -5.48 12.15
CA ALA A 227 0.80 -4.91 12.07
C ALA A 227 0.82 -3.49 12.67
N PRO A 228 1.99 -2.92 12.94
CA PRO A 228 2.09 -1.56 13.46
C PRO A 228 1.38 -0.55 12.54
N GLY A 229 0.47 0.25 13.09
CA GLY A 229 -0.29 1.23 12.33
C GLY A 229 -0.63 2.49 13.13
N GLU A 230 -0.07 2.66 14.34
CA GLU A 230 -0.22 3.87 15.13
C GLU A 230 1.14 4.50 15.39
N LEU A 231 1.26 5.81 15.14
CA LEU A 231 2.51 6.58 15.21
C LEU A 231 3.61 5.98 14.32
N ILE A 232 3.29 5.75 13.07
CA ILE A 232 4.22 5.20 12.09
C ILE A 232 4.93 6.34 11.37
N GLN A 233 6.26 6.32 11.42
CA GLN A 233 7.11 7.25 10.69
C GLN A 233 7.52 6.65 9.34
N SER A 234 7.34 7.44 8.28
CA SER A 234 7.80 7.07 6.94
C SER A 234 8.06 8.31 6.10
N ALA A 235 8.37 8.10 4.82
CA ALA A 235 8.70 9.16 3.88
C ALA A 235 7.61 10.24 3.79
N ARG A 236 8.04 11.51 3.85
CA ARG A 236 7.16 12.67 3.62
C ARG A 236 7.34 13.17 2.20
N MET A 237 6.24 13.23 1.48
CA MET A 237 6.20 13.81 0.13
C MET A 237 6.78 15.23 0.10
N GLY A 238 7.50 15.55 -0.98
CA GLY A 238 8.03 16.89 -1.24
C GLY A 238 9.21 17.34 -0.38
N THR A 239 9.82 16.44 0.42
CA THR A 239 10.91 16.82 1.35
C THR A 239 12.26 16.20 1.04
N GLY A 240 12.34 15.26 0.10
CA GLY A 240 13.56 14.54 -0.21
C GLY A 240 13.92 13.48 0.81
N THR A 241 14.22 13.88 2.01
CA THR A 241 14.72 13.00 3.08
C THR A 241 13.94 13.13 4.39
N GLY A 242 12.86 13.90 4.40
CA GLY A 242 12.04 14.11 5.60
C GLY A 242 11.06 12.98 5.85
N GLY A 243 10.68 12.84 7.12
CA GLY A 243 9.63 11.90 7.55
C GLY A 243 8.35 12.60 7.99
N ALA A 244 7.25 11.84 7.99
CA ALA A 244 5.97 12.20 8.60
C ALA A 244 5.47 11.07 9.48
N TRP A 245 4.58 11.40 10.43
CA TRP A 245 3.95 10.44 11.34
C TRP A 245 2.47 10.33 11.01
N PHE A 246 2.00 9.14 10.70
CA PHE A 246 0.59 8.87 10.41
C PHE A 246 0.05 7.72 11.27
N ASN A 247 -1.29 7.62 11.29
CA ASN A 247 -2.03 6.54 11.96
C ASN A 247 -3.05 5.96 10.98
N GLY A 248 -3.27 4.65 11.07
CA GLY A 248 -4.30 3.97 10.30
C GLY A 248 -3.94 2.53 9.96
N THR A 249 -4.93 1.74 9.61
CA THR A 249 -4.71 0.42 9.02
C THR A 249 -3.93 0.53 7.71
N SER A 250 -4.07 1.65 6.98
CA SER A 250 -3.27 1.96 5.78
C SER A 250 -1.76 1.92 5.99
N LEU A 251 -1.29 2.11 7.24
CA LEU A 251 0.13 2.04 7.59
C LEU A 251 0.52 0.65 8.10
N ALA A 252 -0.44 -0.13 8.55
CA ALA A 252 -0.24 -1.53 8.92
C ALA A 252 -0.09 -2.44 7.67
N VAL A 253 -0.89 -2.18 6.63
CA VAL A 253 -0.87 -2.92 5.36
C VAL A 253 0.53 -3.02 4.76
N PRO A 254 1.27 -1.91 4.56
CA PRO A 254 2.58 -1.96 3.91
C PRO A 254 3.64 -2.74 4.70
N HIS A 255 3.51 -2.89 6.02
CA HIS A 255 4.37 -3.79 6.79
C HIS A 255 4.15 -5.24 6.37
N VAL A 256 2.89 -5.66 6.21
CA VAL A 256 2.54 -7.01 5.76
C VAL A 256 2.91 -7.22 4.30
N SER A 257 2.67 -6.23 3.44
CA SER A 257 3.06 -6.30 2.02
C SER A 257 4.58 -6.45 1.86
N GLY A 258 5.37 -5.70 2.63
CA GLY A 258 6.82 -5.86 2.65
C GLY A 258 7.25 -7.25 3.15
N ALA A 259 6.59 -7.77 4.20
CA ALA A 259 6.85 -9.11 4.71
C ALA A 259 6.49 -10.18 3.66
N ALA A 260 5.38 -10.03 2.96
CA ALA A 260 4.98 -10.92 1.85
C ALA A 260 6.03 -10.92 0.73
N ALA A 261 6.55 -9.74 0.36
CA ALA A 261 7.62 -9.64 -0.64
C ALA A 261 8.90 -10.39 -0.21
N LEU A 262 9.27 -10.30 1.07
CA LEU A 262 10.40 -11.06 1.61
C LEU A 262 10.11 -12.57 1.65
N ALA A 263 8.89 -12.98 1.97
CA ALA A 263 8.48 -14.39 1.93
C ALA A 263 8.54 -14.95 0.50
N LYS A 264 8.03 -14.22 -0.48
CA LYS A 264 8.13 -14.58 -1.91
C LYS A 264 9.58 -14.69 -2.37
N GLN A 265 10.46 -13.77 -1.94
CA GLN A 265 11.89 -13.84 -2.24
C GLN A 265 12.55 -15.08 -1.63
N ALA A 266 12.19 -15.43 -0.40
CA ALA A 266 12.73 -16.60 0.29
C ALA A 266 12.19 -17.92 -0.28
N HIS A 267 10.97 -17.90 -0.80
CA HIS A 267 10.23 -19.06 -1.30
C HIS A 267 9.60 -18.80 -2.67
N PRO A 268 10.39 -18.68 -3.75
CA PRO A 268 9.86 -18.29 -5.07
C PRO A 268 8.84 -19.27 -5.66
N GLY A 269 8.82 -20.50 -5.17
CA GLY A 269 7.86 -21.53 -5.61
C GLY A 269 6.54 -21.57 -4.83
N TRP A 270 6.39 -20.75 -3.79
CA TRP A 270 5.15 -20.72 -3.04
C TRP A 270 4.03 -20.02 -3.82
N SER A 271 2.82 -20.56 -3.70
CA SER A 271 1.60 -19.89 -4.16
C SER A 271 1.31 -18.67 -3.29
N ALA A 272 0.31 -17.89 -3.68
CA ALA A 272 -0.13 -16.74 -2.86
C ALA A 272 -0.82 -17.16 -1.55
N THR A 273 -1.23 -18.42 -1.44
CA THR A 273 -1.96 -18.98 -0.28
C THR A 273 -1.07 -19.74 0.70
N GLU A 274 0.16 -20.03 0.34
CA GLU A 274 1.20 -20.57 1.23
C GLU A 274 1.91 -19.49 2.02
#